data_155359ec4916c1aca20206fa819222b6
#
_entry.id   155359ec4916c1aca20206fa819222b6
#
_cell.length_a   1.000
_cell.length_b   1.000
_cell.length_c   1.000
_cell.angle_alpha   90.00
_cell.angle_beta   90.00
_cell.angle_gamma   90.00
#
_symmetry.space_group_name_H-M   'P 1'
#
loop_
_entity.id
_entity.type
_entity.pdbx_description
1 polymer ?
#
loop_
_entity_poly.entity_id
_entity_poly.type
_entity_poly.pdbx_seq_one_letter_code
_entity_poly.pdbx_strand_id
1 'polypeptide(L)'
;ESFWTESQLVDHKCPDCGREVTKTSEEAYFFKMSKYQDRLLDLFENVEGFAEPKSRVNEMVNNFLKPGLEDLCVTRTSFNWGIPVTFDPKHVIYVWLDALSNYVTALGYPEEVDGDFAKFWPADVHLVGKEIVRFHTIIWPAMLMALDVPVPKKVFGHGWILLEGGKMSKSKGNIVDPVVLIDRYGVDALKYFLLREYSFGQDGIFTNEVLLNRLNSDLANDLGNLVSRTIAMIEKYNDGLIRKSSAITAFD
;
A
#
# COMPACT_ATOMS: atom_id res chain seq x y z
N GLU A 1 -8.32 11.73 -14.80
CA GLU A 1 -9.77 11.69 -15.05
C GLU A 1 -10.37 10.58 -14.19
N SER A 2 -11.42 10.89 -13.45
CA SER A 2 -12.14 9.95 -12.60
C SER A 2 -13.57 9.86 -13.07
N PHE A 3 -14.13 8.65 -13.05
CA PHE A 3 -15.54 8.43 -13.32
C PHE A 3 -16.28 8.33 -11.99
N TRP A 4 -17.39 9.04 -11.91
CA TRP A 4 -18.23 9.11 -10.73
C TRP A 4 -19.65 8.71 -11.09
N THR A 5 -20.29 7.94 -10.26
CA THR A 5 -21.73 7.73 -10.38
C THR A 5 -22.48 8.97 -9.90
N GLU A 6 -23.70 9.16 -10.34
CA GLU A 6 -24.51 10.34 -9.98
C GLU A 6 -24.67 10.48 -8.44
N SER A 7 -24.73 9.35 -7.72
CA SER A 7 -24.82 9.30 -6.27
C SER A 7 -23.54 9.71 -5.53
N GLN A 8 -22.40 9.72 -6.22
CA GLN A 8 -21.08 10.08 -5.65
C GLN A 8 -20.75 11.57 -5.87
N LEU A 9 -21.53 12.27 -6.67
CA LEU A 9 -21.30 13.70 -6.94
C LEU A 9 -21.73 14.55 -5.74
N VAL A 10 -20.99 15.63 -5.49
CA VAL A 10 -21.34 16.65 -4.51
C VAL A 10 -21.80 17.89 -5.28
N ASP A 11 -23.07 18.28 -5.13
CA ASP A 11 -23.69 19.39 -5.89
C ASP A 11 -23.48 19.27 -7.41
N HIS A 12 -23.63 18.07 -7.96
CA HIS A 12 -23.39 17.72 -9.36
C HIS A 12 -21.95 17.98 -9.85
N LYS A 13 -20.98 18.07 -8.94
CA LYS A 13 -19.56 18.29 -9.23
C LYS A 13 -18.70 17.15 -8.73
N CYS A 14 -17.49 17.05 -9.28
CA CYS A 14 -16.49 16.09 -8.85
C CYS A 14 -16.15 16.29 -7.37
N PRO A 15 -16.27 15.26 -6.51
CA PRO A 15 -15.98 15.36 -5.07
C PRO A 15 -14.51 15.66 -4.77
N ASP A 16 -13.59 15.29 -5.68
CA ASP A 16 -12.16 15.48 -5.46
C ASP A 16 -11.67 16.89 -5.81
N CYS A 17 -12.18 17.46 -6.90
CA CYS A 17 -11.63 18.71 -7.42
C CYS A 17 -12.66 19.83 -7.62
N GLY A 18 -13.95 19.57 -7.36
CA GLY A 18 -15.03 20.56 -7.45
C GLY A 18 -15.39 21.02 -8.87
N ARG A 19 -14.78 20.44 -9.93
CA ARG A 19 -15.08 20.77 -11.32
C ARG A 19 -16.42 20.18 -11.77
N GLU A 20 -17.05 20.82 -12.73
CA GLU A 20 -18.24 20.29 -13.41
C GLU A 20 -17.91 18.95 -14.07
N VAL A 21 -18.86 18.02 -14.02
CA VAL A 21 -18.77 16.72 -14.67
C VAL A 21 -19.69 16.66 -15.89
N THR A 22 -19.26 15.95 -16.93
CA THR A 22 -20.06 15.70 -18.12
C THR A 22 -20.56 14.26 -18.10
N LYS A 23 -21.83 14.04 -18.40
CA LYS A 23 -22.38 12.70 -18.54
C LYS A 23 -21.84 12.06 -19.79
N THR A 24 -21.17 10.92 -19.63
CA THR A 24 -20.63 10.12 -20.74
C THR A 24 -21.24 8.72 -20.71
N SER A 25 -21.37 8.12 -21.88
CA SER A 25 -21.76 6.72 -22.05
C SER A 25 -20.78 6.08 -23.01
N GLU A 26 -20.22 4.95 -22.64
CA GLU A 26 -19.33 4.18 -23.50
C GLU A 26 -19.68 2.70 -23.46
N GLU A 27 -19.40 2.00 -24.55
CA GLU A 27 -19.48 0.54 -24.59
C GLU A 27 -18.28 -0.03 -23.83
N ALA A 28 -18.50 -1.04 -22.98
CA ALA A 28 -17.44 -1.64 -22.19
C ALA A 28 -17.70 -3.13 -21.91
N TYR A 29 -16.62 -3.86 -21.72
CA TYR A 29 -16.69 -5.23 -21.19
C TYR A 29 -16.66 -5.19 -19.65
N PHE A 30 -17.37 -6.12 -19.05
CA PHE A 30 -17.48 -6.26 -17.60
C PHE A 30 -16.95 -7.62 -17.14
N PHE A 31 -16.09 -7.59 -16.13
CA PHE A 31 -15.69 -8.77 -15.38
C PHE A 31 -16.77 -9.10 -14.35
N LYS A 32 -17.33 -10.31 -14.43
CA LYS A 32 -18.39 -10.76 -13.51
C LYS A 32 -17.84 -11.01 -12.11
N MET A 33 -17.47 -9.95 -11.43
CA MET A 33 -16.90 -9.97 -10.09
C MET A 33 -17.91 -10.49 -9.05
N SER A 34 -19.20 -10.26 -9.29
CA SER A 34 -20.31 -10.78 -8.49
C SER A 34 -20.29 -12.31 -8.30
N LYS A 35 -19.74 -13.08 -9.25
CA LYS A 35 -19.58 -14.53 -9.13
C LYS A 35 -18.64 -14.98 -8.02
N TYR A 36 -17.75 -14.11 -7.57
CA TYR A 36 -16.70 -14.42 -6.59
C TYR A 36 -17.04 -13.92 -5.20
N GLN A 37 -18.21 -13.32 -5.00
CA GLN A 37 -18.62 -12.72 -3.73
C GLN A 37 -18.55 -13.69 -2.56
N ASP A 38 -19.14 -14.87 -2.67
CA ASP A 38 -19.17 -15.85 -1.58
C ASP A 38 -17.76 -16.35 -1.23
N ARG A 39 -16.92 -16.57 -2.25
CA ARG A 39 -15.52 -16.96 -2.07
C ARG A 39 -14.70 -15.85 -1.40
N LEU A 40 -14.99 -14.60 -1.71
CA LEU A 40 -14.35 -13.45 -1.08
C LEU A 40 -14.81 -13.28 0.38
N LEU A 41 -16.09 -13.46 0.66
CA LEU A 41 -16.60 -13.45 2.04
C LEU A 41 -15.93 -14.55 2.86
N ASP A 42 -15.85 -15.78 2.33
CA ASP A 42 -15.15 -16.90 2.96
C ASP A 42 -13.66 -16.57 3.23
N LEU A 43 -12.97 -15.94 2.28
CA LEU A 43 -11.59 -15.51 2.43
C LEU A 43 -11.41 -14.52 3.61
N PHE A 44 -12.31 -13.56 3.74
CA PHE A 44 -12.26 -12.58 4.83
C PHE A 44 -12.66 -13.14 6.21
N GLU A 45 -13.56 -14.13 6.23
CA GLU A 45 -14.11 -14.68 7.47
C GLU A 45 -13.27 -15.85 8.01
N ASN A 46 -12.73 -16.68 7.12
CA ASN A 46 -12.11 -17.96 7.48
C ASN A 46 -10.57 -17.98 7.32
N VAL A 47 -9.97 -17.00 6.65
CA VAL A 47 -8.50 -16.88 6.58
C VAL A 47 -8.05 -15.80 7.54
N GLU A 48 -7.56 -16.22 8.71
CA GLU A 48 -7.08 -15.30 9.73
C GLU A 48 -5.93 -14.43 9.22
N GLY A 49 -6.06 -13.13 9.37
CA GLY A 49 -5.03 -12.17 8.98
C GLY A 49 -4.88 -11.93 7.48
N PHE A 50 -5.82 -12.41 6.64
CA PHE A 50 -5.80 -12.14 5.20
C PHE A 50 -5.74 -10.64 4.89
N ALA A 51 -6.51 -9.82 5.59
CA ALA A 51 -6.49 -8.37 5.44
C ALA A 51 -6.28 -7.67 6.78
N GLU A 52 -5.41 -6.68 6.80
CA GLU A 52 -5.11 -5.87 7.98
C GLU A 52 -4.93 -4.39 7.61
N PRO A 53 -5.13 -3.47 8.56
CA PRO A 53 -5.67 -3.66 9.92
C PRO A 53 -7.18 -3.98 9.92
N LYS A 54 -7.71 -4.43 11.05
CA LYS A 54 -9.11 -4.87 11.20
C LYS A 54 -10.14 -3.81 10.76
N SER A 55 -9.80 -2.53 10.89
CA SER A 55 -10.63 -1.43 10.39
C SER A 55 -10.86 -1.51 8.87
N ARG A 56 -9.86 -1.96 8.11
CA ARG A 56 -9.97 -2.14 6.65
C ARG A 56 -10.80 -3.35 6.30
N VAL A 57 -10.67 -4.44 7.07
CA VAL A 57 -11.56 -5.62 6.94
C VAL A 57 -13.01 -5.21 7.09
N ASN A 58 -13.35 -4.51 8.17
CA ASN A 58 -14.70 -4.05 8.43
C ASN A 58 -15.25 -3.15 7.32
N GLU A 59 -14.41 -2.25 6.79
CA GLU A 59 -14.77 -1.39 5.67
C GLU A 59 -15.07 -2.20 4.41
N MET A 60 -14.19 -3.13 4.04
CA MET A 60 -14.35 -3.95 2.84
C MET A 60 -15.60 -4.85 2.92
N VAL A 61 -15.78 -5.51 4.05
CA VAL A 61 -16.91 -6.42 4.25
C VAL A 61 -18.25 -5.66 4.29
N ASN A 62 -18.34 -4.59 5.08
CA ASN A 62 -19.63 -3.92 5.29
C ASN A 62 -20.02 -3.00 4.12
N ASN A 63 -19.05 -2.35 3.45
CA ASN A 63 -19.36 -1.38 2.41
C ASN A 63 -19.39 -1.99 1.00
N PHE A 64 -18.75 -3.14 0.79
CA PHE A 64 -18.62 -3.71 -0.55
C PHE A 64 -19.12 -5.16 -0.64
N LEU A 65 -18.76 -6.05 0.29
CA LEU A 65 -19.13 -7.46 0.17
C LEU A 65 -20.56 -7.73 0.60
N LYS A 66 -20.98 -7.29 1.79
CA LYS A 66 -22.34 -7.53 2.30
C LYS A 66 -23.46 -6.90 1.46
N PRO A 67 -23.29 -5.68 0.92
CA PRO A 67 -24.32 -5.10 0.04
C PRO A 67 -24.47 -5.82 -1.30
N GLY A 68 -23.49 -6.61 -1.70
CA GLY A 68 -23.40 -7.29 -2.98
C GLY A 68 -22.39 -6.62 -3.93
N LEU A 69 -21.54 -7.43 -4.54
CA LEU A 69 -20.57 -6.94 -5.51
C LEU A 69 -21.21 -6.67 -6.85
N GLU A 70 -20.95 -5.48 -7.39
CA GLU A 70 -21.24 -5.13 -8.77
C GLU A 70 -20.14 -5.65 -9.70
N ASP A 71 -20.50 -5.96 -10.93
CA ASP A 71 -19.57 -6.37 -11.97
C ASP A 71 -18.67 -5.18 -12.33
N LEU A 72 -17.38 -5.45 -12.55
CA LEU A 72 -16.36 -4.46 -12.76
C LEU A 72 -16.19 -4.15 -14.25
N CYS A 73 -16.34 -2.88 -14.63
CA CYS A 73 -15.96 -2.42 -15.95
C CYS A 73 -14.45 -2.55 -16.16
N VAL A 74 -14.03 -3.27 -17.20
CA VAL A 74 -12.61 -3.65 -17.42
C VAL A 74 -12.02 -3.14 -18.73
N THR A 75 -12.78 -2.38 -19.51
CA THR A 75 -12.29 -1.77 -20.76
C THR A 75 -12.77 -0.34 -20.93
N ARG A 76 -12.14 0.39 -21.84
CA ARG A 76 -12.47 1.75 -22.24
C ARG A 76 -12.46 1.88 -23.76
N THR A 77 -13.30 2.78 -24.28
CA THR A 77 -13.36 3.15 -25.71
C THR A 77 -13.18 4.65 -25.93
N SER A 78 -13.18 5.46 -24.87
CA SER A 78 -13.09 6.92 -24.95
C SER A 78 -11.69 7.44 -25.34
N PHE A 79 -10.67 6.58 -25.34
CA PHE A 79 -9.29 6.89 -25.76
C PHE A 79 -8.59 5.64 -26.29
N ASN A 80 -7.52 5.84 -27.07
CA ASN A 80 -6.78 4.74 -27.70
C ASN A 80 -5.42 4.45 -27.06
N TRP A 81 -5.02 5.21 -26.04
CA TRP A 81 -3.78 4.96 -25.32
C TRP A 81 -4.00 3.87 -24.28
N GLY A 82 -3.28 2.77 -24.40
CA GLY A 82 -3.37 1.62 -23.48
C GLY A 82 -3.14 0.30 -24.21
N ILE A 83 -3.34 -0.80 -23.51
CA ILE A 83 -3.23 -2.16 -24.04
C ILE A 83 -4.53 -2.50 -24.77
N PRO A 84 -4.51 -2.73 -26.10
CA PRO A 84 -5.72 -3.07 -26.83
C PRO A 84 -6.23 -4.46 -26.43
N VAL A 85 -7.55 -4.62 -26.40
CA VAL A 85 -8.18 -5.92 -26.21
C VAL A 85 -8.00 -6.76 -27.48
N THR A 86 -7.41 -7.94 -27.35
CA THR A 86 -7.01 -8.76 -28.51
C THR A 86 -8.16 -9.19 -29.40
N PHE A 87 -9.34 -9.45 -28.83
CA PHE A 87 -10.53 -9.89 -29.57
C PHE A 87 -11.44 -8.71 -30.00
N ASP A 88 -11.19 -7.48 -29.49
CA ASP A 88 -11.90 -6.26 -29.87
C ASP A 88 -11.00 -5.03 -29.73
N PRO A 89 -10.13 -4.74 -30.71
CA PRO A 89 -9.08 -3.72 -30.62
C PRO A 89 -9.58 -2.26 -30.49
N LYS A 90 -10.89 -2.01 -30.63
CA LYS A 90 -11.47 -0.68 -30.34
C LYS A 90 -11.49 -0.38 -28.82
N HIS A 91 -11.35 -1.41 -27.98
CA HIS A 91 -11.28 -1.30 -26.55
C HIS A 91 -9.83 -1.35 -26.05
N VAL A 92 -9.52 -0.56 -25.04
CA VAL A 92 -8.28 -0.67 -24.27
C VAL A 92 -8.57 -1.21 -22.86
N ILE A 93 -7.64 -1.99 -22.32
CA ILE A 93 -7.77 -2.59 -20.99
C ILE A 93 -7.75 -1.49 -19.93
N TYR A 94 -8.63 -1.62 -18.94
CA TYR A 94 -8.67 -0.71 -17.80
C TYR A 94 -7.41 -0.87 -16.93
N VAL A 95 -6.83 0.27 -16.56
CA VAL A 95 -5.53 0.36 -15.90
C VAL A 95 -5.34 -0.56 -14.68
N TRP A 96 -6.38 -0.83 -13.91
CA TRP A 96 -6.25 -1.70 -12.75
C TRP A 96 -6.14 -3.19 -13.08
N LEU A 97 -6.62 -3.65 -14.21
CA LEU A 97 -6.33 -5.01 -14.67
C LEU A 97 -4.85 -5.18 -14.97
N ASP A 98 -4.27 -4.24 -15.70
CA ASP A 98 -2.85 -4.19 -16.01
C ASP A 98 -2.01 -4.06 -14.72
N ALA A 99 -2.33 -3.06 -13.89
CA ALA A 99 -1.59 -2.78 -12.67
C ALA A 99 -1.58 -3.97 -11.68
N LEU A 100 -2.70 -4.70 -11.53
CA LEU A 100 -2.78 -5.83 -10.61
C LEU A 100 -2.12 -7.10 -11.19
N SER A 101 -2.26 -7.35 -12.48
CA SER A 101 -1.64 -8.51 -13.12
C SER A 101 -0.11 -8.46 -13.07
N ASN A 102 0.49 -7.28 -12.95
CA ASN A 102 1.93 -7.10 -12.81
C ASN A 102 2.55 -7.96 -11.69
N TYR A 103 1.84 -8.21 -10.59
CA TYR A 103 2.35 -9.05 -9.50
C TYR A 103 2.68 -10.48 -9.90
N VAL A 104 2.00 -11.04 -10.89
CA VAL A 104 2.25 -12.39 -11.37
C VAL A 104 3.02 -12.39 -12.70
N THR A 105 2.76 -11.44 -13.59
CA THR A 105 3.47 -11.37 -14.87
C THR A 105 4.95 -11.03 -14.72
N ALA A 106 5.31 -10.22 -13.72
CA ALA A 106 6.71 -9.96 -13.38
C ALA A 106 7.46 -11.21 -12.88
N LEU A 107 6.74 -12.25 -12.45
CA LEU A 107 7.29 -13.54 -12.05
C LEU A 107 7.27 -14.59 -13.17
N GLY A 108 6.88 -14.19 -14.39
CA GLY A 108 6.84 -15.05 -15.57
C GLY A 108 5.53 -15.78 -15.84
N TYR A 109 4.47 -15.53 -15.03
CA TYR A 109 3.16 -16.14 -15.29
C TYR A 109 2.50 -15.50 -16.54
N PRO A 110 1.87 -16.30 -17.43
CA PRO A 110 1.64 -17.75 -17.35
C PRO A 110 2.70 -18.60 -18.05
N GLU A 111 3.73 -18.00 -18.71
CA GLU A 111 4.66 -18.72 -19.57
C GLU A 111 5.71 -19.52 -18.79
N GLU A 112 6.18 -19.00 -17.66
CA GLU A 112 7.28 -19.56 -16.86
C GLU A 112 6.83 -19.92 -15.43
N VAL A 113 5.80 -20.77 -15.31
CA VAL A 113 5.17 -21.10 -14.02
C VAL A 113 6.11 -21.85 -13.06
N ASP A 114 7.11 -22.58 -13.56
CA ASP A 114 8.08 -23.34 -12.75
C ASP A 114 9.30 -22.51 -12.30
N GLY A 115 9.39 -21.25 -12.74
CA GLY A 115 10.45 -20.32 -12.44
C GLY A 115 10.24 -19.49 -11.16
N ASP A 116 10.40 -18.19 -11.27
CA ASP A 116 10.22 -17.26 -10.15
C ASP A 116 8.78 -17.25 -9.65
N PHE A 117 7.80 -17.55 -10.49
CA PHE A 117 6.42 -17.68 -10.07
C PHE A 117 6.26 -18.81 -9.03
N ALA A 118 6.76 -20.01 -9.28
CA ALA A 118 6.68 -21.11 -8.31
C ALA A 118 7.41 -20.83 -6.99
N LYS A 119 8.46 -19.99 -7.06
CA LYS A 119 9.28 -19.66 -5.90
C LYS A 119 8.69 -18.55 -5.03
N PHE A 120 8.09 -17.53 -5.63
CA PHE A 120 7.69 -16.31 -4.94
C PHE A 120 6.18 -16.10 -4.84
N TRP A 121 5.38 -16.89 -5.59
CA TRP A 121 3.94 -16.83 -5.49
C TRP A 121 3.37 -18.03 -4.72
N PRO A 122 2.37 -17.88 -3.84
CA PRO A 122 1.69 -16.63 -3.51
C PRO A 122 2.56 -15.70 -2.64
N ALA A 123 2.39 -14.38 -2.84
CA ALA A 123 3.05 -13.37 -2.04
C ALA A 123 2.71 -13.53 -0.56
N ASP A 124 3.71 -13.40 0.33
CA ASP A 124 3.47 -13.44 1.78
C ASP A 124 2.68 -12.21 2.25
N VAL A 125 3.02 -11.03 1.73
CA VAL A 125 2.32 -9.78 2.06
C VAL A 125 2.28 -8.85 0.84
N HIS A 126 1.09 -8.32 0.54
CA HIS A 126 0.93 -7.10 -0.23
C HIS A 126 0.83 -5.92 0.74
N LEU A 127 1.89 -5.11 0.80
CA LEU A 127 1.92 -3.89 1.60
C LEU A 127 1.51 -2.71 0.72
N VAL A 128 0.36 -2.12 1.00
CA VAL A 128 -0.26 -1.11 0.13
C VAL A 128 -0.79 0.08 0.92
N GLY A 129 -0.92 1.23 0.28
CA GLY A 129 -1.64 2.36 0.86
C GLY A 129 -3.12 2.05 1.07
N LYS A 130 -3.71 2.59 2.12
CA LYS A 130 -5.12 2.30 2.48
C LYS A 130 -6.12 2.65 1.37
N GLU A 131 -5.78 3.59 0.47
CA GLU A 131 -6.63 4.01 -0.64
C GLU A 131 -6.81 2.93 -1.72
N ILE A 132 -5.88 1.99 -1.82
CA ILE A 132 -5.92 0.91 -2.80
C ILE A 132 -6.19 -0.47 -2.18
N VAL A 133 -6.56 -0.53 -0.90
CA VAL A 133 -6.89 -1.78 -0.21
C VAL A 133 -8.02 -2.52 -0.92
N ARG A 134 -9.06 -1.84 -1.40
CA ARG A 134 -10.16 -2.47 -2.14
C ARG A 134 -9.68 -3.22 -3.38
N PHE A 135 -8.73 -2.63 -4.12
CA PHE A 135 -8.16 -3.28 -5.31
C PHE A 135 -7.41 -4.56 -4.95
N HIS A 136 -6.71 -4.58 -3.82
CA HIS A 136 -5.86 -5.69 -3.41
C HIS A 136 -6.56 -6.76 -2.58
N THR A 137 -7.71 -6.44 -1.96
CA THR A 137 -8.44 -7.39 -1.12
C THR A 137 -9.72 -7.92 -1.76
N ILE A 138 -10.25 -7.25 -2.78
CA ILE A 138 -11.48 -7.64 -3.48
C ILE A 138 -11.19 -7.93 -4.96
N ILE A 139 -10.74 -6.92 -5.72
CA ILE A 139 -10.60 -7.04 -7.18
C ILE A 139 -9.50 -8.04 -7.53
N TRP A 140 -8.33 -7.89 -6.95
CA TRP A 140 -7.19 -8.76 -7.22
C TRP A 140 -7.45 -10.24 -6.85
N PRO A 141 -7.95 -10.56 -5.65
CA PRO A 141 -8.35 -11.94 -5.35
C PRO A 141 -9.42 -12.49 -6.28
N ALA A 142 -10.42 -11.69 -6.68
CA ALA A 142 -11.41 -12.13 -7.66
C ALA A 142 -10.79 -12.46 -9.03
N MET A 143 -9.83 -11.66 -9.50
CA MET A 143 -9.07 -11.94 -10.73
C MET A 143 -8.27 -13.24 -10.61
N LEU A 144 -7.56 -13.44 -9.51
CA LEU A 144 -6.79 -14.66 -9.24
C LEU A 144 -7.69 -15.89 -9.15
N MET A 145 -8.84 -15.78 -8.49
CA MET A 145 -9.85 -16.84 -8.42
C MET A 145 -10.41 -17.18 -9.81
N ALA A 146 -10.51 -16.21 -10.72
CA ALA A 146 -10.94 -16.42 -12.10
C ALA A 146 -9.88 -17.16 -12.94
N LEU A 147 -8.61 -17.02 -12.58
CA LEU A 147 -7.47 -17.67 -13.21
C LEU A 147 -7.08 -18.99 -12.55
N ASP A 148 -7.79 -19.41 -11.49
CA ASP A 148 -7.42 -20.54 -10.62
C ASP A 148 -5.99 -20.42 -10.04
N VAL A 149 -5.54 -19.19 -9.80
CA VAL A 149 -4.25 -18.86 -9.18
C VAL A 149 -4.46 -18.61 -7.70
N PRO A 150 -3.58 -19.11 -6.81
CA PRO A 150 -3.66 -18.83 -5.37
C PRO A 150 -3.66 -17.32 -5.06
N VAL A 151 -4.45 -16.91 -4.08
CA VAL A 151 -4.47 -15.52 -3.59
C VAL A 151 -3.26 -15.25 -2.70
N PRO A 152 -2.81 -13.98 -2.53
CA PRO A 152 -1.76 -13.63 -1.57
C PRO A 152 -2.16 -14.00 -0.14
N LYS A 153 -1.18 -14.33 0.70
CA LYS A 153 -1.43 -14.77 2.08
C LYS A 153 -1.97 -13.63 2.95
N LYS A 154 -1.50 -12.40 2.71
CA LYS A 154 -1.90 -11.21 3.46
C LYS A 154 -1.90 -9.95 2.59
N VAL A 155 -2.84 -9.05 2.88
CA VAL A 155 -2.84 -7.67 2.41
C VAL A 155 -2.85 -6.73 3.61
N PHE A 156 -1.85 -5.86 3.71
CA PHE A 156 -1.78 -4.85 4.76
C PHE A 156 -1.93 -3.44 4.18
N GLY A 157 -2.96 -2.72 4.63
CA GLY A 157 -3.23 -1.34 4.24
C GLY A 157 -2.63 -0.34 5.23
N HIS A 158 -1.49 0.27 4.90
CA HIS A 158 -0.88 1.29 5.75
C HIS A 158 -1.59 2.65 5.62
N GLY A 159 -1.44 3.49 6.65
CA GLY A 159 -1.98 4.85 6.70
C GLY A 159 -1.25 5.83 5.78
N TRP A 160 -1.77 7.03 5.69
CA TRP A 160 -1.17 8.12 4.92
C TRP A 160 -0.21 8.94 5.78
N ILE A 161 0.79 9.49 5.12
CA ILE A 161 1.58 10.60 5.65
C ILE A 161 0.91 11.89 5.15
N LEU A 162 0.38 12.65 6.08
CA LEU A 162 -0.35 13.90 5.86
C LEU A 162 0.56 15.10 6.15
N LEU A 163 0.20 16.25 5.59
CA LEU A 163 0.72 17.54 6.03
C LEU A 163 -0.31 18.26 6.89
N GLU A 164 0.10 19.32 7.59
CA GLU A 164 -0.84 20.26 8.17
C GLU A 164 -1.77 20.80 7.08
N GLY A 165 -3.06 20.56 7.21
CA GLY A 165 -4.06 20.88 6.19
C GLY A 165 -4.47 19.71 5.29
N GLY A 166 -3.97 18.48 5.52
CA GLY A 166 -4.49 17.26 4.94
C GLY A 166 -3.57 16.54 3.95
N LYS A 167 -4.16 15.80 3.02
CA LYS A 167 -3.46 14.94 2.07
C LYS A 167 -2.53 15.72 1.14
N MET A 168 -1.31 15.20 0.94
CA MET A 168 -0.38 15.70 -0.09
C MET A 168 -0.99 15.56 -1.48
N SER A 169 -0.85 16.59 -2.29
CA SER A 169 -1.35 16.59 -3.66
C SER A 169 -0.43 17.39 -4.58
N LYS A 170 -0.04 16.79 -5.71
CA LYS A 170 0.74 17.49 -6.75
C LYS A 170 0.02 18.73 -7.27
N SER A 171 -1.29 18.66 -7.40
CA SER A 171 -2.10 19.80 -7.88
C SER A 171 -2.20 20.95 -6.88
N LYS A 172 -1.98 20.70 -5.59
CA LYS A 172 -1.96 21.72 -4.53
C LYS A 172 -0.55 22.23 -4.22
N GLY A 173 0.50 21.62 -4.79
CA GLY A 173 1.88 22.00 -4.55
C GLY A 173 2.38 21.72 -3.13
N ASN A 174 1.61 20.99 -2.31
CA ASN A 174 1.94 20.68 -0.93
C ASN A 174 2.59 19.27 -0.82
N ILE A 175 3.72 19.07 -1.50
CA ILE A 175 4.44 17.78 -1.49
C ILE A 175 5.73 17.94 -0.71
N VAL A 176 6.07 16.96 0.12
CA VAL A 176 7.40 16.80 0.69
C VAL A 176 8.18 15.85 -0.19
N ASP A 177 9.27 16.35 -0.76
CA ASP A 177 10.17 15.54 -1.57
C ASP A 177 11.13 14.78 -0.64
N PRO A 178 11.09 13.43 -0.61
CA PRO A 178 11.98 12.64 0.23
C PRO A 178 13.45 12.79 -0.18
N VAL A 179 13.77 13.08 -1.44
CA VAL A 179 15.14 13.27 -1.90
C VAL A 179 15.76 14.50 -1.22
N VAL A 180 15.02 15.60 -1.15
CA VAL A 180 15.46 16.81 -0.45
C VAL A 180 15.72 16.54 1.04
N LEU A 181 14.89 15.72 1.68
CA LEU A 181 15.10 15.32 3.08
C LEU A 181 16.32 14.41 3.24
N ILE A 182 16.54 13.49 2.31
CA ILE A 182 17.70 12.59 2.30
C ILE A 182 18.99 13.40 2.15
N ASP A 183 19.04 14.33 1.21
CA ASP A 183 20.21 15.19 0.98
C ASP A 183 20.54 16.04 2.20
N ARG A 184 19.53 16.47 2.95
CA ARG A 184 19.70 17.33 4.13
C ARG A 184 20.03 16.58 5.41
N TYR A 185 19.40 15.42 5.65
CA TYR A 185 19.47 14.72 6.94
C TYR A 185 20.08 13.32 6.86
N GLY A 186 20.31 12.80 5.66
CA GLY A 186 20.75 11.44 5.42
C GLY A 186 19.60 10.42 5.32
N VAL A 187 19.84 9.36 4.56
CA VAL A 187 18.83 8.32 4.29
C VAL A 187 18.40 7.58 5.56
N ASP A 188 19.36 7.27 6.45
CA ASP A 188 19.07 6.50 7.66
C ASP A 188 18.24 7.30 8.67
N ALA A 189 18.49 8.61 8.77
CA ALA A 189 17.69 9.50 9.59
C ALA A 189 16.23 9.56 9.13
N LEU A 190 16.01 9.66 7.82
CA LEU A 190 14.64 9.64 7.25
C LEU A 190 13.96 8.28 7.45
N LYS A 191 14.65 7.18 7.20
CA LYS A 191 14.12 5.83 7.44
C LYS A 191 13.75 5.63 8.91
N TYR A 192 14.65 6.01 9.83
CA TYR A 192 14.38 5.94 11.26
C TYR A 192 13.12 6.72 11.63
N PHE A 193 13.02 7.96 11.17
CA PHE A 193 11.85 8.81 11.41
C PHE A 193 10.55 8.15 10.94
N LEU A 194 10.50 7.70 9.69
CA LEU A 194 9.29 7.11 9.09
C LEU A 194 8.83 5.84 9.83
N LEU A 195 9.77 5.02 10.30
CA LEU A 195 9.47 3.78 11.01
C LEU A 195 9.14 4.01 12.50
N ARG A 196 9.64 5.09 13.10
CA ARG A 196 9.50 5.36 14.52
C ARG A 196 8.33 6.27 14.87
N GLU A 197 8.08 7.28 14.02
CA GLU A 197 7.08 8.32 14.32
C GLU A 197 5.65 7.83 14.19
N TYR A 198 5.37 7.07 13.15
CA TYR A 198 4.01 6.67 12.83
C TYR A 198 3.68 5.29 13.34
N SER A 199 2.52 5.17 14.02
CA SER A 199 1.98 3.85 14.35
C SER A 199 1.60 3.11 13.08
N PHE A 200 2.10 1.88 12.91
CA PHE A 200 1.88 1.09 11.71
C PHE A 200 0.38 0.89 11.45
N GLY A 201 -0.08 1.23 10.25
CA GLY A 201 -1.49 1.18 9.85
C GLY A 201 -2.31 2.43 10.16
N GLN A 202 -1.77 3.41 10.89
CA GLN A 202 -2.44 4.68 11.18
C GLN A 202 -1.92 5.81 10.28
N ASP A 203 -2.72 6.86 10.12
CA ASP A 203 -2.27 8.09 9.47
C ASP A 203 -1.32 8.84 10.40
N GLY A 204 -0.35 9.54 9.82
CA GLY A 204 0.56 10.40 10.54
C GLY A 204 0.72 11.77 9.88
N ILE A 205 1.03 12.78 10.67
CA ILE A 205 1.27 14.15 10.18
C ILE A 205 2.77 14.39 10.14
N PHE A 206 3.28 14.74 8.97
CA PHE A 206 4.67 15.16 8.79
C PHE A 206 4.81 16.65 9.04
N THR A 207 5.76 17.01 9.90
CA THR A 207 6.30 18.37 9.99
C THR A 207 7.82 18.31 10.14
N ASN A 208 8.53 19.35 9.72
CA ASN A 208 9.98 19.44 9.94
C ASN A 208 10.34 19.44 11.43
N GLU A 209 9.48 20.02 12.27
CA GLU A 209 9.68 20.06 13.71
C GLU A 209 9.65 18.66 14.32
N VAL A 210 8.66 17.85 13.95
CA VAL A 210 8.54 16.45 14.43
C VAL A 210 9.73 15.62 13.97
N LEU A 211 10.18 15.76 12.70
CA LEU A 211 11.40 15.11 12.21
C LEU A 211 12.63 15.49 13.06
N LEU A 212 12.87 16.80 13.26
CA LEU A 212 14.01 17.28 14.02
C LEU A 212 13.96 16.83 15.49
N ASN A 213 12.78 16.83 16.10
CA ASN A 213 12.61 16.36 17.47
C ASN A 213 12.99 14.89 17.60
N ARG A 214 12.60 14.03 16.66
CA ARG A 214 13.00 12.62 16.67
C ARG A 214 14.50 12.42 16.50
N LEU A 215 15.12 13.15 15.58
CA LEU A 215 16.56 13.07 15.36
C LEU A 215 17.33 13.53 16.61
N ASN A 216 16.91 14.61 17.24
CA ASN A 216 17.60 15.15 18.41
C ASN A 216 17.34 14.29 19.66
N SER A 217 16.09 13.90 19.93
CA SER A 217 15.76 13.14 21.14
C SER A 217 16.24 11.71 21.04
N ASP A 218 15.81 10.97 20.02
CA ASP A 218 16.02 9.53 19.97
C ASP A 218 17.46 9.19 19.53
N LEU A 219 18.00 9.86 18.51
CA LEU A 219 19.33 9.52 17.99
C LEU A 219 20.45 10.29 18.67
N ALA A 220 20.36 11.62 18.78
CA ALA A 220 21.45 12.39 19.39
C ALA A 220 21.48 12.23 20.91
N ASN A 221 20.34 12.39 21.60
CA ASN A 221 20.33 12.32 23.05
C ASN A 221 20.29 10.86 23.56
N ASP A 222 19.30 10.06 23.17
CA ASP A 222 19.16 8.73 23.76
C ASP A 222 20.26 7.78 23.28
N LEU A 223 20.34 7.51 21.97
CA LEU A 223 21.33 6.59 21.41
C LEU A 223 22.75 7.15 21.55
N GLY A 224 22.96 8.43 21.23
CA GLY A 224 24.26 9.08 21.33
C GLY A 224 24.80 9.07 22.75
N ASN A 225 23.98 9.38 23.76
CA ASN A 225 24.38 9.30 25.16
C ASN A 225 24.64 7.86 25.63
N LEU A 226 23.83 6.90 25.17
CA LEU A 226 24.07 5.47 25.48
C LEU A 226 25.45 5.04 24.98
N VAL A 227 25.77 5.30 23.72
CA VAL A 227 27.05 4.97 23.11
C VAL A 227 28.20 5.68 23.83
N SER A 228 28.11 7.01 23.99
CA SER A 228 29.15 7.83 24.64
C SER A 228 29.44 7.38 26.06
N ARG A 229 28.39 7.14 26.88
CA ARG A 229 28.56 6.65 28.27
C ARG A 229 29.12 5.25 28.32
N THR A 230 28.69 4.36 27.41
CA THR A 230 29.21 3.00 27.33
C THR A 230 30.72 3.00 27.03
N ILE A 231 31.13 3.76 26.03
CA ILE A 231 32.56 3.92 25.66
C ILE A 231 33.35 4.48 26.83
N ALA A 232 32.88 5.56 27.46
CA ALA A 232 33.56 6.15 28.61
C ALA A 232 33.70 5.16 29.80
N MET A 233 32.72 4.27 30.03
CA MET A 233 32.82 3.21 31.03
C MET A 233 33.84 2.14 30.64
N ILE A 234 33.88 1.73 29.36
CA ILE A 234 34.88 0.78 28.86
C ILE A 234 36.30 1.35 29.01
N GLU A 235 36.49 2.60 28.62
CA GLU A 235 37.78 3.29 28.82
C GLU A 235 38.18 3.34 30.31
N LYS A 236 37.24 3.76 31.16
CA LYS A 236 37.53 3.94 32.60
C LYS A 236 37.77 2.67 33.37
N TYR A 237 37.04 1.58 33.07
CA TYR A 237 37.03 0.35 33.88
C TYR A 237 37.71 -0.83 33.20
N ASN A 238 37.94 -0.79 31.90
CA ASN A 238 38.52 -1.88 31.11
C ASN A 238 39.67 -1.42 30.20
N ASP A 239 40.29 -0.28 30.49
CA ASP A 239 41.41 0.29 29.71
C ASP A 239 41.11 0.35 28.18
N GLY A 240 39.88 0.64 27.80
CA GLY A 240 39.44 0.68 26.40
C GLY A 240 39.26 -0.68 25.73
N LEU A 241 39.36 -1.78 26.46
CA LEU A 241 39.30 -3.14 25.91
C LEU A 241 37.94 -3.79 26.14
N ILE A 242 37.28 -4.24 25.05
CA ILE A 242 36.11 -5.09 25.14
C ILE A 242 36.56 -6.56 25.13
N ARG A 243 36.40 -7.25 26.27
CA ARG A 243 36.73 -8.66 26.39
C ARG A 243 35.51 -9.51 26.10
N LYS A 244 35.67 -10.57 25.30
CA LYS A 244 34.63 -11.56 25.07
C LYS A 244 34.29 -12.26 26.41
N SER A 245 33.05 -12.18 26.82
CA SER A 245 32.55 -12.96 27.96
C SER A 245 32.36 -14.41 27.57
N SER A 246 32.71 -15.34 28.48
CA SER A 246 32.32 -16.75 28.36
C SER A 246 30.98 -17.05 29.06
N ALA A 247 30.43 -16.07 29.76
CA ALA A 247 29.13 -16.21 30.41
C ALA A 247 28.03 -15.98 29.40
N ILE A 248 27.18 -16.99 29.19
CA ILE A 248 25.93 -16.87 28.43
C ILE A 248 24.85 -16.46 29.42
N THR A 249 24.17 -15.37 29.14
CA THR A 249 23.05 -14.89 29.94
C THR A 249 21.72 -15.16 29.22
N ALA A 250 20.60 -14.95 29.90
CA ALA A 250 19.29 -15.08 29.28
C ALA A 250 19.00 -14.00 28.17
N PHE A 251 19.93 -13.06 27.96
CA PHE A 251 19.85 -12.00 26.96
C PHE A 251 20.79 -12.24 25.75
N ASP A 252 21.60 -13.32 25.77
CA ASP A 252 22.48 -13.72 24.68
C ASP A 252 21.79 -14.71 23.74
#